data_85979438c7ba3cb74894bf68233c462c
#
_entry.id   85979438c7ba3cb74894bf68233c462c
#
_cell.length_a   1.000
_cell.length_b   1.000
_cell.length_c   1.000
_cell.angle_alpha   90.00
_cell.angle_beta   90.00
_cell.angle_gamma   90.00
#
_symmetry.space_group_name_H-M   'P 1'
#
loop_
_entity.id
_entity.type
_entity.pdbx_description
1 polymer ?
#
loop_
_entity_poly.entity_id
_entity_poly.type
_entity_poly.pdbx_seq_one_letter_code
_entity_poly.pdbx_strand_id
1 'polypeptide(L)'
;TSEEIKDEKKNKDKKEEDKKVSKSEQKNKEVEKSKKTNKKRNSILIAIIIGIPVILGIVISTIFALLNIRNDKIVSGVSISGIEVSGLSKEEAKGKIEAMYQEKKEEEIDIKYEDFETTLNPTLLEVNYNIDKAIEDAYLVGRKDNIFFNNYDILYTLLCKKNINVDMTLNEEVAKQNIEDIGVNLPGVVVESSYSVEDDELIITKGKAGVKIDTEKLLDEIKERLNDVNLKEEIIEIPVLNKEPESIDIDKIHEEIYTEAKDAYYTKNPFAVYPEVEGIDFDVEEAKALLEEEKEEYVIKLKITKPKVTISQIGSEAFPDQLATFTTRFDVSDVDRSTNLKIACQKINGKVILSGDTFSYNKALGARTAAAGYKNGKIYSGGQVVDGIGGGICQISSTLYNSVLLADLEIVERRNHQFV
;
A
#
# COMPACT_ATOMS: atom_id res chain seq x y z
N THR A 1 80.12 -25.02 102.83
CA THR A 1 81.21 -25.32 101.92
C THR A 1 80.79 -25.97 100.58
N SER A 2 79.88 -26.89 100.39
CA SER A 2 79.63 -27.51 99.08
C SER A 2 78.20 -27.23 98.54
N GLU A 3 77.38 -26.55 99.36
CA GLU A 3 75.98 -26.17 98.97
C GLU A 3 75.85 -24.76 98.39
N GLU A 4 76.72 -23.83 98.75
CA GLU A 4 76.67 -22.45 98.26
C GLU A 4 77.09 -22.29 96.79
N ILE A 5 77.89 -23.20 96.24
CA ILE A 5 78.31 -23.15 94.80
C ILE A 5 77.26 -23.68 93.88
N LYS A 6 76.26 -24.45 94.32
CA LYS A 6 75.16 -24.95 93.49
C LYS A 6 74.06 -23.93 93.29
N ASP A 7 73.83 -23.06 94.28
CA ASP A 7 72.73 -22.03 94.18
C ASP A 7 73.16 -20.83 93.32
N GLU A 8 74.44 -20.43 93.32
CA GLU A 8 74.93 -19.36 92.42
C GLU A 8 74.87 -19.75 90.91
N LYS A 9 75.12 -21.02 90.58
CA LYS A 9 75.06 -21.51 89.23
C LYS A 9 73.62 -21.55 88.69
N LYS A 10 72.68 -21.96 89.55
CA LYS A 10 71.26 -22.03 89.18
C LYS A 10 70.65 -20.64 88.97
N ASN A 11 71.07 -19.62 89.70
CA ASN A 11 70.61 -18.26 89.59
C ASN A 11 71.24 -17.52 88.38
N LYS A 12 72.43 -17.92 87.94
CA LYS A 12 73.05 -17.37 86.71
C LYS A 12 72.42 -17.94 85.46
N ASP A 13 72.08 -19.21 85.40
CA ASP A 13 71.48 -19.86 84.29
C ASP A 13 70.06 -19.38 84.10
N LYS A 14 69.29 -19.16 85.19
CA LYS A 14 67.91 -18.59 85.11
C LYS A 14 67.90 -17.14 84.63
N LYS A 15 68.89 -16.31 84.96
CA LYS A 15 69.02 -14.93 84.49
C LYS A 15 69.47 -14.85 83.03
N GLU A 16 70.21 -15.84 82.52
CA GLU A 16 70.54 -15.91 81.10
C GLU A 16 69.42 -16.44 80.24
N GLU A 17 68.58 -17.37 80.73
CA GLU A 17 67.42 -17.87 80.08
C GLU A 17 66.28 -16.76 79.96
N ASP A 18 66.05 -16.05 81.07
CA ASP A 18 65.10 -14.93 81.07
C ASP A 18 65.54 -13.78 80.17
N LYS A 19 66.84 -13.50 80.06
CA LYS A 19 67.38 -12.54 79.09
C LYS A 19 67.28 -13.00 77.62
N LYS A 20 67.43 -14.31 77.38
CA LYS A 20 67.25 -14.87 76.01
C LYS A 20 65.80 -14.91 75.60
N VAL A 21 64.85 -15.25 76.51
CA VAL A 21 63.41 -15.24 76.23
C VAL A 21 62.94 -13.80 75.99
N SER A 22 63.33 -12.84 76.82
CA SER A 22 62.90 -11.42 76.61
C SER A 22 63.49 -10.83 75.35
N LYS A 23 64.70 -11.19 74.90
CA LYS A 23 65.28 -10.78 73.62
C LYS A 23 64.58 -11.43 72.39
N SER A 24 64.16 -12.71 72.55
CA SER A 24 63.44 -13.44 71.51
C SER A 24 62.03 -12.88 71.36
N GLU A 25 61.33 -12.53 72.46
CA GLU A 25 59.99 -11.87 72.40
C GLU A 25 60.04 -10.46 71.84
N GLN A 26 61.09 -9.65 72.19
CA GLN A 26 61.27 -8.34 71.59
C GLN A 26 61.57 -8.44 70.08
N LYS A 27 62.37 -9.37 69.63
CA LYS A 27 62.74 -9.62 68.26
C LYS A 27 61.52 -10.11 67.45
N ASN A 28 60.64 -10.97 68.03
CA ASN A 28 59.43 -11.43 67.46
C ASN A 28 58.40 -10.31 67.35
N LYS A 29 58.26 -9.42 68.36
CA LYS A 29 57.40 -8.23 68.30
C LYS A 29 57.87 -7.19 67.28
N GLU A 30 59.16 -7.01 67.11
CA GLU A 30 59.73 -6.15 66.05
C GLU A 30 59.56 -6.76 64.66
N VAL A 31 59.69 -8.04 64.46
CA VAL A 31 59.44 -8.74 63.19
C VAL A 31 57.94 -8.75 62.85
N GLU A 32 57.05 -8.91 63.83
CA GLU A 32 55.60 -8.80 63.61
C GLU A 32 55.19 -7.37 63.30
N LYS A 33 55.69 -6.33 63.94
CA LYS A 33 55.51 -4.95 63.64
C LYS A 33 56.01 -4.56 62.21
N SER A 34 57.21 -5.09 61.89
CA SER A 34 57.80 -4.91 60.55
C SER A 34 56.97 -5.60 59.44
N LYS A 35 56.48 -6.83 59.73
CA LYS A 35 55.54 -7.52 58.77
C LYS A 35 54.20 -6.82 58.61
N LYS A 36 53.62 -6.27 59.71
CA LYS A 36 52.37 -5.49 59.64
C LYS A 36 52.57 -4.14 58.93
N THR A 37 53.69 -3.45 59.14
CA THR A 37 54.01 -2.20 58.43
C THR A 37 54.35 -2.45 56.98
N ASN A 38 55.03 -3.49 56.60
CA ASN A 38 55.32 -3.87 55.24
C ASN A 38 54.01 -4.30 54.47
N LYS A 39 53.11 -5.04 55.15
CA LYS A 39 51.83 -5.45 54.59
C LYS A 39 50.92 -4.21 54.32
N LYS A 40 50.89 -3.24 55.26
CA LYS A 40 50.18 -1.96 55.07
C LYS A 40 50.79 -1.12 53.95
N ARG A 41 52.14 -1.03 53.88
CA ARG A 41 52.87 -0.32 52.84
C ARG A 41 52.67 -0.94 51.46
N ASN A 42 52.69 -2.27 51.36
CA ASN A 42 52.42 -2.97 50.13
C ASN A 42 50.92 -2.83 49.68
N SER A 43 50.00 -2.87 50.66
CA SER A 43 48.55 -2.61 50.33
C SER A 43 48.29 -1.18 49.83
N ILE A 44 48.99 -0.21 50.41
CA ILE A 44 48.92 1.19 49.96
C ILE A 44 49.58 1.35 48.57
N LEU A 45 50.70 0.72 48.33
CA LEU A 45 51.40 0.70 47.05
C LEU A 45 50.52 0.07 45.95
N ILE A 46 49.87 -1.08 46.24
CA ILE A 46 48.95 -1.75 45.34
C ILE A 46 47.74 -0.85 45.07
N ALA A 47 47.19 -0.20 46.09
CA ALA A 47 46.06 0.74 45.92
C ALA A 47 46.44 1.95 45.07
N ILE A 48 47.67 2.47 45.17
CA ILE A 48 48.19 3.57 44.34
C ILE A 48 48.43 3.09 42.90
N ILE A 49 49.04 1.90 42.72
CA ILE A 49 49.36 1.33 41.40
C ILE A 49 48.07 1.03 40.60
N ILE A 50 46.99 0.63 41.25
CA ILE A 50 45.69 0.36 40.60
C ILE A 50 44.83 1.63 40.54
N GLY A 51 44.79 2.40 41.62
CA GLY A 51 43.89 3.57 41.74
C GLY A 51 44.26 4.71 40.81
N ILE A 52 45.55 5.02 40.64
CA ILE A 52 45.98 6.12 39.75
C ILE A 52 45.57 5.84 38.27
N PRO A 53 45.86 4.64 37.68
CA PRO A 53 45.40 4.36 36.31
C PRO A 53 43.90 4.37 36.15
N VAL A 54 43.16 3.89 37.15
CA VAL A 54 41.68 3.94 37.11
C VAL A 54 41.17 5.37 37.11
N ILE A 55 41.68 6.23 38.01
CA ILE A 55 41.32 7.65 38.05
C ILE A 55 41.70 8.35 36.73
N LEU A 56 42.91 8.08 36.24
CA LEU A 56 43.36 8.64 34.95
C LEU A 56 42.49 8.17 33.80
N GLY A 57 42.10 6.91 33.77
CA GLY A 57 41.18 6.34 32.81
C GLY A 57 39.82 7.02 32.86
N ILE A 58 39.26 7.29 34.04
CA ILE A 58 37.99 8.01 34.21
C ILE A 58 38.12 9.44 33.70
N VAL A 59 39.23 10.14 34.04
CA VAL A 59 39.44 11.54 33.57
C VAL A 59 39.57 11.58 32.05
N ILE A 60 40.36 10.71 31.44
CA ILE A 60 40.52 10.62 29.98
C ILE A 60 39.16 10.31 29.33
N SER A 61 38.43 9.32 29.85
CA SER A 61 37.10 8.94 29.38
C SER A 61 36.11 10.11 29.45
N THR A 62 36.17 10.88 30.57
CA THR A 62 35.30 12.05 30.73
C THR A 62 35.65 13.16 29.73
N ILE A 63 36.92 13.45 29.51
CA ILE A 63 37.38 14.46 28.54
C ILE A 63 36.96 14.02 27.12
N PHE A 64 37.15 12.76 26.76
CA PHE A 64 36.79 12.22 25.47
C PHE A 64 35.27 12.32 25.22
N ALA A 65 34.45 11.97 26.21
CA ALA A 65 33.00 12.12 26.12
C ALA A 65 32.56 13.58 25.96
N LEU A 66 33.13 14.51 26.72
CA LEU A 66 32.84 15.95 26.64
C LEU A 66 33.23 16.55 25.29
N LEU A 67 34.34 16.12 24.71
CA LEU A 67 34.76 16.54 23.37
C LEU A 67 33.78 16.01 22.31
N ASN A 68 33.30 14.79 22.46
CA ASN A 68 32.35 14.20 21.54
C ASN A 68 30.94 14.81 21.65
N ILE A 69 30.47 15.12 22.87
CA ILE A 69 29.17 15.78 23.10
C ILE A 69 29.17 17.21 22.51
N ARG A 70 30.30 17.90 22.53
CA ARG A 70 30.45 19.24 21.95
C ARG A 70 30.65 19.24 20.44
N ASN A 71 30.91 18.09 19.85
CA ASN A 71 31.07 17.93 18.41
C ASN A 71 29.69 17.66 17.79
N ASP A 72 29.22 18.53 16.91
CA ASP A 72 27.95 18.42 16.17
C ASP A 72 28.04 17.52 14.94
N LYS A 73 29.14 16.76 14.80
CA LYS A 73 29.35 15.82 13.70
C LYS A 73 29.06 14.38 14.12
N ILE A 74 28.61 13.55 13.19
CA ILE A 74 28.41 12.12 13.35
C ILE A 74 29.76 11.45 13.62
N VAL A 75 29.79 10.52 14.57
CA VAL A 75 31.02 9.82 14.96
C VAL A 75 31.55 8.93 13.83
N SER A 76 32.87 8.67 13.86
CA SER A 76 33.53 7.86 12.83
C SER A 76 33.06 6.41 12.87
N GLY A 77 32.93 5.78 11.71
CA GLY A 77 32.51 4.39 11.54
C GLY A 77 30.99 4.21 11.41
N VAL A 78 30.22 5.30 11.36
CA VAL A 78 28.76 5.25 11.12
C VAL A 78 28.47 5.39 9.64
N SER A 79 27.60 4.52 9.14
CA SER A 79 27.00 4.58 7.81
C SER A 79 25.47 4.51 7.93
N ILE A 80 24.78 5.04 6.93
CA ILE A 80 23.33 4.92 6.79
C ILE A 80 23.08 4.18 5.48
N SER A 81 22.43 3.04 5.54
CA SER A 81 22.15 2.15 4.39
C SER A 81 23.41 1.90 3.54
N GLY A 82 24.56 1.69 4.21
CA GLY A 82 25.86 1.48 3.55
C GLY A 82 26.60 2.76 3.14
N ILE A 83 25.97 3.93 3.24
CA ILE A 83 26.60 5.20 2.88
C ILE A 83 27.34 5.77 4.08
N GLU A 84 28.64 6.01 3.92
CA GLU A 84 29.48 6.63 4.93
C GLU A 84 29.00 8.06 5.25
N VAL A 85 28.63 8.29 6.51
CA VAL A 85 28.21 9.62 7.04
C VAL A 85 29.11 10.10 8.18
N SER A 86 30.19 9.38 8.43
CA SER A 86 31.19 9.72 9.45
C SER A 86 31.76 11.12 9.26
N GLY A 87 31.78 11.94 10.30
CA GLY A 87 32.35 13.27 10.31
C GLY A 87 31.51 14.34 9.59
N LEU A 88 30.31 14.01 9.13
CA LEU A 88 29.34 14.96 8.59
C LEU A 88 28.49 15.57 9.71
N SER A 89 27.98 16.78 9.52
CA SER A 89 26.90 17.34 10.32
C SER A 89 25.57 16.63 9.99
N LYS A 90 24.52 16.87 10.78
CA LYS A 90 23.19 16.34 10.48
C LYS A 90 22.67 16.81 9.10
N GLU A 91 22.89 18.08 8.79
CA GLU A 91 22.45 18.71 7.54
C GLU A 91 23.20 18.15 6.33
N GLU A 92 24.54 18.02 6.44
CA GLU A 92 25.37 17.43 5.38
C GLU A 92 25.01 15.96 5.13
N ALA A 93 24.83 15.20 6.21
CA ALA A 93 24.41 13.80 6.11
C ALA A 93 23.01 13.67 5.52
N LYS A 94 22.06 14.51 5.96
CA LYS A 94 20.69 14.53 5.45
C LYS A 94 20.69 14.80 3.94
N GLY A 95 21.34 15.86 3.49
CA GLY A 95 21.39 16.19 2.06
C GLY A 95 22.00 15.06 1.21
N LYS A 96 23.03 14.36 1.73
CA LYS A 96 23.65 13.24 1.04
C LYS A 96 22.71 12.03 0.92
N ILE A 97 21.99 11.72 2.00
CA ILE A 97 21.05 10.58 2.04
C ILE A 97 19.79 10.90 1.23
N GLU A 98 19.23 12.11 1.36
CA GLU A 98 18.06 12.55 0.59
C GLU A 98 18.29 12.47 -0.91
N ALA A 99 19.45 12.95 -1.39
CA ALA A 99 19.79 12.91 -2.82
C ALA A 99 19.73 11.48 -3.38
N MET A 100 20.27 10.50 -2.63
CA MET A 100 20.29 9.11 -3.07
C MET A 100 18.91 8.45 -3.01
N TYR A 101 18.13 8.69 -1.96
CA TYR A 101 16.78 8.15 -1.88
C TYR A 101 15.80 8.83 -2.84
N GLN A 102 16.07 10.08 -3.25
CA GLN A 102 15.33 10.74 -4.32
C GLN A 102 15.61 10.05 -5.66
N GLU A 103 16.87 9.76 -5.98
CA GLU A 103 17.24 8.98 -7.17
C GLU A 103 16.55 7.61 -7.16
N LYS A 104 16.55 6.92 -6.01
CA LYS A 104 15.89 5.62 -5.84
C LYS A 104 14.37 5.67 -6.06
N LYS A 105 13.70 6.76 -5.66
CA LYS A 105 12.26 6.95 -5.92
C LYS A 105 11.93 7.18 -7.39
N GLU A 106 12.86 7.75 -8.14
CA GLU A 106 12.69 8.06 -9.57
C GLU A 106 13.13 6.88 -10.46
N GLU A 107 13.88 5.92 -9.92
CA GLU A 107 14.33 4.72 -10.63
C GLU A 107 13.16 3.76 -10.84
N GLU A 108 12.79 3.49 -12.08
CA GLU A 108 11.76 2.51 -12.43
C GLU A 108 12.23 1.10 -12.10
N ILE A 109 11.31 0.26 -11.65
CA ILE A 109 11.56 -1.15 -11.36
C ILE A 109 11.10 -1.96 -12.56
N ASP A 110 12.03 -2.58 -13.27
CA ASP A 110 11.74 -3.48 -14.37
C ASP A 110 11.18 -4.79 -13.81
N ILE A 111 10.04 -5.19 -14.34
CA ILE A 111 9.38 -6.45 -13.99
C ILE A 111 9.01 -7.20 -15.27
N LYS A 112 9.09 -8.52 -15.26
CA LYS A 112 8.78 -9.34 -16.43
C LYS A 112 8.11 -10.67 -16.08
N TYR A 113 7.38 -11.18 -17.06
CA TYR A 113 6.85 -12.54 -17.08
C TYR A 113 6.86 -13.06 -18.51
N GLU A 114 7.61 -14.12 -18.78
CA GLU A 114 7.86 -14.63 -20.14
C GLU A 114 8.37 -13.51 -21.08
N ASP A 115 7.62 -13.23 -22.15
CA ASP A 115 7.91 -12.15 -23.11
C ASP A 115 7.24 -10.82 -22.75
N PHE A 116 6.49 -10.76 -21.64
CA PHE A 116 5.86 -9.54 -21.13
C PHE A 116 6.84 -8.80 -20.23
N GLU A 117 7.18 -7.58 -20.60
CA GLU A 117 8.03 -6.69 -19.82
C GLU A 117 7.30 -5.37 -19.58
N THR A 118 7.39 -4.87 -18.37
CA THR A 118 6.84 -3.56 -17.99
C THR A 118 7.64 -2.97 -16.85
N THR A 119 7.38 -1.71 -16.53
CA THR A 119 8.04 -1.00 -15.43
C THR A 119 7.03 -0.59 -14.37
N LEU A 120 7.49 -0.55 -13.12
CA LEU A 120 6.75 -0.05 -11.99
C LEU A 120 7.47 1.18 -11.45
N ASN A 121 6.76 2.30 -11.38
CA ASN A 121 7.31 3.54 -10.84
C ASN A 121 7.08 3.59 -9.32
N PRO A 122 8.15 3.63 -8.49
CA PRO A 122 8.02 3.67 -7.02
C PRO A 122 7.23 4.87 -6.50
N THR A 123 7.20 5.98 -7.25
CA THR A 123 6.43 7.17 -6.87
C THR A 123 4.93 6.87 -6.81
N LEU A 124 4.42 5.99 -7.68
CA LEU A 124 3.02 5.59 -7.69
C LEU A 124 2.65 4.69 -6.50
N LEU A 125 3.63 4.13 -5.80
CA LEU A 125 3.43 3.29 -4.62
C LEU A 125 3.40 4.10 -3.33
N GLU A 126 3.49 5.42 -3.40
CA GLU A 126 3.56 6.34 -2.26
C GLU A 126 4.68 5.98 -1.27
N VAL A 127 5.85 5.59 -1.82
CA VAL A 127 7.03 5.22 -1.03
C VAL A 127 7.54 6.41 -0.23
N ASN A 128 7.73 6.19 1.06
CA ASN A 128 8.30 7.18 1.98
C ASN A 128 9.45 6.58 2.79
N TYR A 129 10.57 7.31 2.85
CA TYR A 129 11.78 6.96 3.61
C TYR A 129 11.92 7.86 4.82
N ASN A 130 12.00 7.30 6.02
CA ASN A 130 12.16 8.05 7.25
C ASN A 130 13.64 8.44 7.48
N ILE A 131 14.14 9.31 6.60
CA ILE A 131 15.54 9.77 6.61
C ILE A 131 15.86 10.53 7.88
N ASP A 132 14.95 11.37 8.36
CA ASP A 132 15.15 12.20 9.57
C ASP A 132 15.42 11.32 10.80
N LYS A 133 14.72 10.22 10.94
CA LYS A 133 14.94 9.25 12.02
C LYS A 133 16.32 8.59 11.90
N ALA A 134 16.71 8.17 10.70
CA ALA A 134 18.01 7.53 10.47
C ALA A 134 19.17 8.49 10.75
N ILE A 135 19.04 9.76 10.35
CA ILE A 135 20.02 10.83 10.67
C ILE A 135 20.12 11.07 12.17
N GLU A 136 18.96 11.15 12.85
CA GLU A 136 18.94 11.32 14.31
C GLU A 136 19.57 10.11 15.02
N ASP A 137 19.26 8.90 14.61
CA ASP A 137 19.85 7.69 15.16
C ASP A 137 21.35 7.62 14.90
N ALA A 138 21.84 8.05 13.75
CA ALA A 138 23.24 8.15 13.41
C ALA A 138 23.98 9.20 14.29
N TYR A 139 23.38 10.34 14.48
CA TYR A 139 23.93 11.39 15.32
C TYR A 139 23.98 11.01 16.81
N LEU A 140 22.98 10.25 17.26
CA LEU A 140 22.87 9.81 18.66
C LEU A 140 23.85 8.67 19.02
N VAL A 141 24.57 8.09 18.07
CA VAL A 141 25.62 7.11 18.37
C VAL A 141 26.66 7.75 19.28
N GLY A 142 26.89 7.13 20.45
CA GLY A 142 27.76 7.65 21.50
C GLY A 142 27.26 8.90 22.23
N ARG A 143 25.93 9.20 22.16
CA ARG A 143 25.30 10.35 22.81
C ARG A 143 24.02 10.03 23.60
N LYS A 144 23.58 8.77 23.59
CA LYS A 144 22.29 8.35 24.21
C LYS A 144 22.40 8.02 25.70
N ASP A 145 23.56 7.59 26.16
CA ASP A 145 23.75 6.95 27.44
C ASP A 145 24.70 7.75 28.38
N ASN A 146 25.08 7.10 29.47
CA ASN A 146 26.12 7.64 30.35
C ASN A 146 27.51 7.63 29.67
N ILE A 147 28.44 8.37 30.24
CA ILE A 147 29.80 8.58 29.72
C ILE A 147 30.52 7.29 29.33
N PHE A 148 30.37 6.23 30.12
CA PHE A 148 31.05 4.97 29.86
C PHE A 148 30.49 4.22 28.66
N PHE A 149 29.17 4.15 28.56
CA PHE A 149 28.51 3.49 27.44
C PHE A 149 28.67 4.32 26.15
N ASN A 150 28.61 5.63 26.23
CA ASN A 150 28.86 6.48 25.07
C ASN A 150 30.27 6.31 24.51
N ASN A 151 31.27 6.29 25.38
CA ASN A 151 32.68 6.05 24.97
C ASN A 151 32.86 4.64 24.40
N TYR A 152 32.21 3.65 24.98
CA TYR A 152 32.22 2.29 24.44
C TYR A 152 31.60 2.24 23.07
N ASP A 153 30.42 2.84 22.89
CA ASP A 153 29.70 2.86 21.61
C ASP A 153 30.54 3.53 20.51
N ILE A 154 31.20 4.65 20.81
CA ILE A 154 32.13 5.33 19.89
C ILE A 154 33.29 4.45 19.47
N LEU A 155 33.99 3.85 20.47
CA LEU A 155 35.14 3.00 20.20
C LEU A 155 34.73 1.71 19.47
N TYR A 156 33.61 1.12 19.84
CA TYR A 156 33.05 -0.03 19.15
C TYR A 156 32.70 0.29 17.69
N THR A 157 32.04 1.41 17.46
CA THR A 157 31.63 1.86 16.12
C THR A 157 32.85 2.16 15.22
N LEU A 158 33.92 2.71 15.81
CA LEU A 158 35.18 2.94 15.08
C LEU A 158 35.82 1.64 14.58
N LEU A 159 35.77 0.56 15.39
CA LEU A 159 36.40 -0.71 15.08
C LEU A 159 35.51 -1.65 14.26
N CYS A 160 34.22 -1.76 14.63
CA CYS A 160 33.27 -2.73 14.09
C CYS A 160 32.32 -2.11 13.02
N LYS A 161 32.37 -0.79 12.84
CA LYS A 161 31.42 -0.01 12.05
C LYS A 161 29.95 -0.20 12.51
N LYS A 162 29.11 0.75 12.23
CA LYS A 162 27.69 0.70 12.56
C LYS A 162 26.89 1.21 11.38
N ASN A 163 26.12 0.31 10.78
CA ASN A 163 25.20 0.67 9.73
C ASN A 163 23.80 0.88 10.31
N ILE A 164 23.16 1.97 9.97
CA ILE A 164 21.80 2.32 10.34
C ILE A 164 20.96 2.22 9.08
N ASN A 165 19.86 1.49 9.12
CA ASN A 165 18.98 1.38 8.00
C ASN A 165 17.95 2.52 8.02
N VAL A 166 17.55 2.99 6.84
CA VAL A 166 16.43 3.90 6.70
C VAL A 166 15.15 3.08 6.69
N ASP A 167 14.22 3.39 7.59
CA ASP A 167 12.91 2.76 7.58
C ASP A 167 12.13 3.24 6.34
N MET A 168 11.60 2.31 5.57
CA MET A 168 10.76 2.56 4.42
C MET A 168 9.32 2.17 4.74
N THR A 169 8.38 2.96 4.24
CA THR A 169 6.96 2.66 4.22
C THR A 169 6.41 2.90 2.82
N LEU A 170 5.40 2.15 2.43
CA LEU A 170 4.64 2.36 1.20
C LEU A 170 3.16 2.15 1.49
N ASN A 171 2.31 2.62 0.59
CA ASN A 171 0.88 2.36 0.67
C ASN A 171 0.59 0.99 0.05
N GLU A 172 0.37 -0.02 0.90
CA GLU A 172 0.18 -1.40 0.45
C GLU A 172 -1.08 -1.58 -0.41
N GLU A 173 -2.16 -0.85 -0.13
CA GLU A 173 -3.39 -0.95 -0.92
C GLU A 173 -3.16 -0.41 -2.33
N VAL A 174 -2.50 0.74 -2.45
CA VAL A 174 -2.13 1.34 -3.74
C VAL A 174 -1.15 0.44 -4.49
N ALA A 175 -0.16 -0.13 -3.80
CA ALA A 175 0.81 -1.03 -4.41
C ALA A 175 0.14 -2.30 -4.96
N LYS A 176 -0.74 -2.93 -4.19
CA LYS A 176 -1.51 -4.10 -4.62
C LYS A 176 -2.39 -3.80 -5.83
N GLN A 177 -3.06 -2.65 -5.83
CA GLN A 177 -3.88 -2.23 -6.97
C GLN A 177 -3.04 -2.05 -8.24
N ASN A 178 -1.87 -1.39 -8.15
CA ASN A 178 -0.96 -1.24 -9.29
C ASN A 178 -0.48 -2.61 -9.82
N ILE A 179 -0.16 -3.55 -8.93
CA ILE A 179 0.23 -4.92 -9.31
C ILE A 179 -0.94 -5.64 -10.00
N GLU A 180 -2.15 -5.50 -9.50
CA GLU A 180 -3.35 -6.10 -10.10
C GLU A 180 -3.64 -5.53 -11.49
N ASP A 181 -3.48 -4.19 -11.67
CA ASP A 181 -3.64 -3.53 -12.96
C ASP A 181 -2.62 -4.02 -14.00
N ILE A 182 -1.39 -4.32 -13.57
CA ILE A 182 -0.38 -4.96 -14.42
C ILE A 182 -0.82 -6.38 -14.78
N GLY A 183 -1.38 -7.11 -13.81
CA GLY A 183 -1.82 -8.49 -13.95
C GLY A 183 -2.85 -8.73 -15.06
N VAL A 184 -3.68 -7.72 -15.36
CA VAL A 184 -4.68 -7.81 -16.44
C VAL A 184 -4.06 -7.99 -17.83
N ASN A 185 -2.81 -7.57 -18.00
CA ASN A 185 -2.10 -7.60 -19.30
C ASN A 185 -1.15 -8.78 -19.43
N LEU A 186 -1.05 -9.68 -18.45
CA LEU A 186 -0.17 -10.84 -18.51
C LEU A 186 -0.59 -11.82 -19.63
N PRO A 187 0.37 -12.41 -20.33
CA PRO A 187 0.09 -13.53 -21.22
C PRO A 187 -0.48 -14.70 -20.42
N GLY A 188 -1.56 -15.28 -20.94
CA GLY A 188 -2.20 -16.43 -20.29
C GLY A 188 -2.92 -16.12 -18.97
N VAL A 189 -3.26 -14.84 -18.71
CA VAL A 189 -4.06 -14.48 -17.54
C VAL A 189 -5.38 -15.24 -17.51
N VAL A 190 -5.84 -15.59 -16.31
CA VAL A 190 -7.16 -16.19 -16.12
C VAL A 190 -8.25 -15.30 -16.72
N VAL A 191 -9.14 -15.89 -17.49
CA VAL A 191 -10.34 -15.21 -18.00
C VAL A 191 -11.50 -15.68 -17.17
N GLU A 192 -12.13 -14.76 -16.42
CA GLU A 192 -13.30 -15.10 -15.63
C GLU A 192 -14.52 -15.34 -16.51
N SER A 193 -15.45 -16.18 -16.04
CA SER A 193 -16.73 -16.37 -16.70
C SER A 193 -17.52 -15.05 -16.69
N SER A 194 -18.26 -14.81 -17.76
CA SER A 194 -19.10 -13.61 -17.90
C SER A 194 -20.46 -13.94 -18.47
N TYR A 195 -21.43 -13.08 -18.28
CA TYR A 195 -22.72 -13.19 -18.94
C TYR A 195 -23.19 -11.89 -19.51
N SER A 196 -24.05 -11.96 -20.53
CA SER A 196 -24.76 -10.83 -21.09
C SER A 196 -26.21 -11.23 -21.42
N VAL A 197 -27.08 -10.23 -21.41
CA VAL A 197 -28.47 -10.41 -21.86
C VAL A 197 -28.62 -9.68 -23.19
N GLU A 198 -28.92 -10.43 -24.24
CA GLU A 198 -29.13 -9.91 -25.59
C GLU A 198 -30.52 -10.32 -26.07
N ASP A 199 -31.40 -9.33 -26.32
CA ASP A 199 -32.80 -9.51 -26.69
C ASP A 199 -33.54 -10.45 -25.69
N ASP A 200 -33.84 -11.67 -26.08
CA ASP A 200 -34.54 -12.68 -25.27
C ASP A 200 -33.62 -13.87 -24.89
N GLU A 201 -32.30 -13.65 -24.85
CA GLU A 201 -31.31 -14.67 -24.56
C GLU A 201 -30.35 -14.20 -23.48
N LEU A 202 -30.05 -15.10 -22.53
CA LEU A 202 -28.94 -14.98 -21.59
C LEU A 202 -27.77 -15.78 -22.19
N ILE A 203 -26.70 -15.08 -22.52
CA ILE A 203 -25.48 -15.66 -23.07
C ILE A 203 -24.44 -15.72 -21.94
N ILE A 204 -23.97 -16.91 -21.63
CA ILE A 204 -22.93 -17.12 -20.62
C ILE A 204 -21.68 -17.60 -21.33
N THR A 205 -20.57 -16.89 -21.16
CA THR A 205 -19.25 -17.28 -21.69
C THR A 205 -18.43 -17.89 -20.56
N LYS A 206 -17.99 -19.15 -20.77
CA LYS A 206 -17.16 -19.87 -19.81
C LYS A 206 -15.78 -19.24 -19.72
N GLY A 207 -15.32 -19.04 -18.51
CA GLY A 207 -13.97 -18.56 -18.25
C GLY A 207 -12.92 -19.61 -18.67
N LYS A 208 -11.67 -19.15 -18.77
CA LYS A 208 -10.52 -20.01 -19.13
C LYS A 208 -9.51 -19.96 -18.00
N ALA A 209 -9.06 -21.12 -17.57
CA ALA A 209 -7.95 -21.24 -16.63
C ALA A 209 -6.71 -20.51 -17.15
N GLY A 210 -5.98 -19.93 -16.25
CA GLY A 210 -4.81 -19.15 -16.60
C GLY A 210 -3.93 -18.86 -15.40
N VAL A 211 -3.17 -17.79 -15.47
CA VAL A 211 -2.32 -17.32 -14.38
C VAL A 211 -2.89 -16.07 -13.75
N LYS A 212 -2.54 -15.85 -12.49
CA LYS A 212 -2.75 -14.60 -11.76
C LYS A 212 -1.45 -14.26 -11.05
N ILE A 213 -1.12 -12.97 -10.94
CA ILE A 213 0.03 -12.54 -10.14
C ILE A 213 -0.15 -12.97 -8.68
N ASP A 214 0.90 -13.52 -8.10
CA ASP A 214 1.04 -13.64 -6.64
C ASP A 214 1.39 -12.25 -6.08
N THR A 215 0.35 -11.46 -5.85
CA THR A 215 0.44 -10.04 -5.46
C THR A 215 1.25 -9.85 -4.19
N GLU A 216 1.09 -10.75 -3.20
CA GLU A 216 1.82 -10.66 -1.93
C GLU A 216 3.32 -10.90 -2.15
N LYS A 217 3.65 -11.93 -2.90
CA LYS A 217 5.05 -12.27 -3.16
C LYS A 217 5.74 -11.20 -4.01
N LEU A 218 5.09 -10.69 -5.06
CA LEU A 218 5.65 -9.61 -5.86
C LEU A 218 5.82 -8.34 -5.03
N LEU A 219 4.86 -8.02 -4.17
CA LEU A 219 4.96 -6.86 -3.28
C LEU A 219 6.13 -6.98 -2.31
N ASP A 220 6.40 -8.18 -1.78
CA ASP A 220 7.54 -8.42 -0.90
C ASP A 220 8.87 -8.26 -1.66
N GLU A 221 8.98 -8.75 -2.88
CA GLU A 221 10.18 -8.57 -3.73
C GLU A 221 10.40 -7.09 -4.08
N ILE A 222 9.32 -6.34 -4.36
CA ILE A 222 9.38 -4.89 -4.58
C ILE A 222 9.84 -4.17 -3.30
N LYS A 223 9.31 -4.55 -2.13
CA LYS A 223 9.76 -3.98 -0.84
C LYS A 223 11.24 -4.26 -0.58
N GLU A 224 11.71 -5.46 -0.84
CA GLU A 224 13.12 -5.81 -0.71
C GLU A 224 13.99 -4.95 -1.64
N ARG A 225 13.59 -4.83 -2.90
CA ARG A 225 14.24 -3.98 -3.89
C ARG A 225 14.31 -2.52 -3.47
N LEU A 226 13.23 -1.97 -2.92
CA LEU A 226 13.17 -0.58 -2.47
C LEU A 226 13.96 -0.32 -1.19
N ASN A 227 14.10 -1.34 -0.31
CA ASN A 227 14.88 -1.22 0.92
C ASN A 227 16.40 -1.31 0.69
N ASP A 228 16.86 -2.07 -0.29
CA ASP A 228 18.28 -2.21 -0.57
C ASP A 228 18.75 -1.20 -1.64
N VAL A 229 19.48 -0.20 -1.18
CA VAL A 229 20.04 0.84 -2.06
C VAL A 229 21.18 0.35 -2.95
N ASN A 230 21.72 -0.84 -2.70
CA ASN A 230 22.79 -1.43 -3.48
C ASN A 230 22.28 -2.40 -4.56
N LEU A 231 21.02 -2.84 -4.47
CA LEU A 231 20.38 -3.63 -5.53
C LEU A 231 20.02 -2.71 -6.68
N LYS A 232 20.87 -2.71 -7.71
CA LYS A 232 20.67 -2.02 -8.98
C LYS A 232 20.37 -3.03 -10.08
N GLU A 233 19.40 -2.70 -10.93
CA GLU A 233 19.19 -3.28 -12.26
C GLU A 233 18.87 -4.79 -12.36
N GLU A 234 18.41 -5.45 -11.30
CA GLU A 234 17.84 -6.79 -11.45
C GLU A 234 16.37 -6.69 -11.83
N ILE A 235 16.00 -7.26 -12.97
CA ILE A 235 14.61 -7.39 -13.41
C ILE A 235 13.92 -8.35 -12.43
N ILE A 236 12.79 -7.95 -11.88
CA ILE A 236 11.98 -8.80 -11.01
C ILE A 236 11.13 -9.72 -11.89
N GLU A 237 11.28 -11.03 -11.74
CA GLU A 237 10.39 -12.01 -12.36
C GLU A 237 9.04 -11.97 -11.65
N ILE A 238 7.95 -11.72 -12.38
CA ILE A 238 6.61 -11.67 -11.81
C ILE A 238 6.20 -13.07 -11.34
N PRO A 239 6.02 -13.28 -10.02
CA PRO A 239 5.55 -14.55 -9.52
C PRO A 239 4.07 -14.73 -9.88
N VAL A 240 3.70 -15.89 -10.40
CA VAL A 240 2.33 -16.19 -10.78
C VAL A 240 1.81 -17.46 -10.11
N LEU A 241 0.50 -17.50 -9.93
CA LEU A 241 -0.25 -18.64 -9.44
C LEU A 241 -1.19 -19.10 -10.56
N ASN A 242 -1.31 -20.42 -10.75
CA ASN A 242 -2.36 -20.97 -11.61
C ASN A 242 -3.72 -20.69 -10.95
N LYS A 243 -4.65 -20.17 -11.71
CA LYS A 243 -6.01 -19.89 -11.26
C LYS A 243 -7.03 -20.47 -12.23
N GLU A 244 -7.98 -21.20 -11.70
CA GLU A 244 -9.22 -21.54 -12.40
C GLU A 244 -10.19 -20.35 -12.33
N PRO A 245 -11.01 -20.15 -13.38
CA PRO A 245 -12.07 -19.13 -13.33
C PRO A 245 -13.08 -19.49 -12.24
N GLU A 246 -13.74 -18.47 -11.72
CA GLU A 246 -14.83 -18.70 -10.78
C GLU A 246 -15.96 -19.51 -11.42
N SER A 247 -16.53 -20.42 -10.65
CA SER A 247 -17.66 -21.23 -11.13
C SER A 247 -18.86 -20.33 -11.41
N ILE A 248 -19.56 -20.63 -12.49
CA ILE A 248 -20.80 -19.93 -12.86
C ILE A 248 -21.87 -20.25 -11.81
N ASP A 249 -22.34 -19.24 -11.11
CA ASP A 249 -23.47 -19.33 -10.17
C ASP A 249 -24.76 -18.89 -10.87
N ILE A 250 -25.48 -19.86 -11.43
CA ILE A 250 -26.67 -19.58 -12.19
C ILE A 250 -27.84 -19.08 -11.32
N ASP A 251 -27.86 -19.48 -10.04
CA ASP A 251 -28.87 -19.00 -9.11
C ASP A 251 -28.67 -17.50 -8.85
N LYS A 252 -27.42 -17.07 -8.64
CA LYS A 252 -27.07 -15.68 -8.49
C LYS A 252 -27.37 -14.86 -9.76
N ILE A 253 -27.02 -15.39 -10.93
CA ILE A 253 -27.36 -14.74 -12.21
C ILE A 253 -28.88 -14.56 -12.33
N HIS A 254 -29.67 -15.59 -11.96
CA HIS A 254 -31.10 -15.48 -11.96
C HIS A 254 -31.61 -14.40 -11.01
N GLU A 255 -31.09 -14.32 -9.78
CA GLU A 255 -31.45 -13.24 -8.83
C GLU A 255 -31.13 -11.84 -9.37
N GLU A 256 -30.01 -11.68 -10.10
CA GLU A 256 -29.59 -10.39 -10.66
C GLU A 256 -30.43 -9.94 -11.86
N ILE A 257 -30.90 -10.86 -12.71
CA ILE A 257 -31.66 -10.52 -13.92
C ILE A 257 -33.18 -10.69 -13.78
N TYR A 258 -33.65 -11.49 -12.81
CA TYR A 258 -35.07 -11.72 -12.60
C TYR A 258 -35.80 -10.41 -12.36
N THR A 259 -36.87 -10.21 -13.10
CA THR A 259 -37.70 -9.04 -12.96
C THR A 259 -39.17 -9.46 -13.09
N GLU A 260 -39.99 -9.07 -12.12
CA GLU A 260 -41.41 -9.27 -12.20
C GLU A 260 -42.08 -8.26 -13.14
N ALA A 261 -42.93 -8.74 -14.05
CA ALA A 261 -43.69 -7.86 -14.94
C ALA A 261 -44.63 -6.97 -14.13
N LYS A 262 -44.57 -5.66 -14.38
CA LYS A 262 -45.45 -4.69 -13.74
C LYS A 262 -46.13 -3.80 -14.78
N ASP A 263 -47.44 -3.63 -14.63
CA ASP A 263 -48.17 -2.69 -15.44
C ASP A 263 -47.83 -1.24 -15.07
N ALA A 264 -47.83 -0.36 -16.06
CA ALA A 264 -47.74 1.07 -15.82
C ALA A 264 -48.99 1.55 -15.02
N TYR A 265 -48.77 2.41 -14.06
CA TYR A 265 -49.86 3.03 -13.30
C TYR A 265 -49.47 4.45 -12.84
N TYR A 266 -50.49 5.23 -12.42
CA TYR A 266 -50.24 6.53 -11.80
C TYR A 266 -51.06 6.69 -10.52
N THR A 267 -50.55 7.54 -9.63
CA THR A 267 -51.22 7.97 -8.40
C THR A 267 -51.64 9.43 -8.54
N LYS A 268 -52.70 9.83 -7.83
CA LYS A 268 -53.25 11.23 -7.91
C LYS A 268 -52.76 12.12 -6.78
N ASN A 269 -52.52 11.55 -5.59
CA ASN A 269 -52.06 12.29 -4.41
C ASN A 269 -51.02 11.44 -3.62
N PRO A 270 -49.70 11.77 -3.65
CA PRO A 270 -49.13 12.72 -4.60
C PRO A 270 -49.25 12.21 -6.05
N PHE A 271 -49.21 13.12 -7.01
CA PHE A 271 -49.19 12.70 -8.41
C PHE A 271 -47.81 12.06 -8.70
N ALA A 272 -47.85 10.82 -9.17
CA ALA A 272 -46.65 10.09 -9.57
C ALA A 272 -47.03 9.09 -10.68
N VAL A 273 -46.14 8.89 -11.63
CA VAL A 273 -46.32 7.91 -12.69
C VAL A 273 -45.22 6.85 -12.57
N TYR A 274 -45.66 5.61 -12.63
CA TYR A 274 -44.81 4.44 -12.54
C TYR A 274 -44.87 3.73 -13.90
N PRO A 275 -43.74 3.69 -14.64
CA PRO A 275 -43.72 3.03 -15.95
C PRO A 275 -43.87 1.51 -15.81
N GLU A 276 -44.27 0.90 -16.88
CA GLU A 276 -44.28 -0.55 -17.01
C GLU A 276 -42.88 -1.15 -16.88
N VAL A 277 -42.84 -2.38 -16.40
CA VAL A 277 -41.63 -3.19 -16.33
C VAL A 277 -41.90 -4.50 -17.03
N GLU A 278 -41.08 -4.86 -18.02
CA GLU A 278 -41.11 -6.21 -18.60
C GLU A 278 -40.57 -7.21 -17.58
N GLY A 279 -41.29 -8.32 -17.43
CA GLY A 279 -40.79 -9.44 -16.62
C GLY A 279 -39.74 -10.21 -17.38
N ILE A 280 -38.64 -10.57 -16.68
CA ILE A 280 -37.57 -11.40 -17.21
C ILE A 280 -37.42 -12.59 -16.25
N ASP A 281 -37.43 -13.79 -16.81
CA ASP A 281 -37.29 -15.02 -16.07
C ASP A 281 -36.65 -16.09 -16.98
N PHE A 282 -36.09 -17.14 -16.40
CA PHE A 282 -35.66 -18.34 -17.12
C PHE A 282 -35.76 -19.58 -16.22
N ASP A 283 -35.67 -20.76 -16.82
CA ASP A 283 -35.69 -22.00 -16.07
C ASP A 283 -34.28 -22.29 -15.51
N VAL A 284 -34.12 -22.13 -14.21
CA VAL A 284 -32.83 -22.31 -13.51
C VAL A 284 -32.37 -23.77 -13.60
N GLU A 285 -33.29 -24.77 -13.52
CA GLU A 285 -32.92 -26.17 -13.58
C GLU A 285 -32.50 -26.58 -15.00
N GLU A 286 -33.16 -26.06 -16.01
CA GLU A 286 -32.76 -26.24 -17.41
C GLU A 286 -31.39 -25.58 -17.68
N ALA A 287 -31.16 -24.38 -17.14
CA ALA A 287 -29.89 -23.70 -17.25
C ALA A 287 -28.74 -24.46 -16.56
N LYS A 288 -28.97 -24.98 -15.35
CA LYS A 288 -28.00 -25.86 -14.65
C LYS A 288 -27.63 -27.07 -15.46
N ALA A 289 -28.65 -27.76 -16.02
CA ALA A 289 -28.42 -28.95 -16.86
C ALA A 289 -27.61 -28.59 -18.12
N LEU A 290 -27.83 -27.41 -18.72
CA LEU A 290 -27.08 -26.95 -19.87
C LEU A 290 -25.62 -26.68 -19.52
N LEU A 291 -25.34 -26.11 -18.33
CA LEU A 291 -23.99 -25.83 -17.86
C LEU A 291 -23.17 -27.10 -17.53
N GLU A 292 -23.79 -28.28 -17.38
CA GLU A 292 -23.09 -29.56 -17.27
C GLU A 292 -22.44 -29.99 -18.59
N GLU A 293 -22.89 -29.45 -19.73
CA GLU A 293 -22.27 -29.71 -21.02
C GLU A 293 -20.94 -28.94 -21.13
N GLU A 294 -19.95 -29.54 -21.80
CA GLU A 294 -18.65 -28.88 -21.97
C GLU A 294 -18.67 -27.98 -23.21
N LYS A 295 -19.02 -26.70 -23.00
CA LYS A 295 -19.10 -25.67 -24.05
C LYS A 295 -18.32 -24.41 -23.62
N GLU A 296 -17.90 -23.64 -24.59
CA GLU A 296 -17.30 -22.27 -24.31
C GLU A 296 -18.38 -21.23 -24.09
N GLU A 297 -19.57 -21.42 -24.69
CA GLU A 297 -20.67 -20.46 -24.62
C GLU A 297 -21.99 -21.25 -24.45
N TYR A 298 -22.85 -20.72 -23.60
CA TYR A 298 -24.19 -21.26 -23.31
C TYR A 298 -25.22 -20.19 -23.60
N VAL A 299 -26.25 -20.56 -24.33
CA VAL A 299 -27.38 -19.68 -24.66
C VAL A 299 -28.63 -20.19 -23.98
N ILE A 300 -29.18 -19.41 -23.07
CA ILE A 300 -30.38 -19.74 -22.30
C ILE A 300 -31.49 -18.80 -22.72
N LYS A 301 -32.63 -19.36 -23.14
CA LYS A 301 -33.77 -18.58 -23.59
C LYS A 301 -34.48 -17.93 -22.41
N LEU A 302 -34.68 -16.61 -22.48
CA LEU A 302 -35.40 -15.86 -21.47
C LEU A 302 -36.92 -15.91 -21.72
N LYS A 303 -37.67 -16.03 -20.65
CA LYS A 303 -39.13 -15.87 -20.62
C LYS A 303 -39.48 -14.40 -20.40
N ILE A 304 -39.73 -13.68 -21.48
CA ILE A 304 -40.13 -12.28 -21.41
C ILE A 304 -41.64 -12.16 -21.22
N THR A 305 -42.05 -11.64 -20.08
CA THR A 305 -43.48 -11.33 -19.79
C THR A 305 -43.76 -9.85 -20.04
N LYS A 306 -44.58 -9.60 -21.02
CA LYS A 306 -44.97 -8.21 -21.35
C LYS A 306 -46.02 -7.72 -20.36
N PRO A 307 -45.91 -6.47 -19.89
CA PRO A 307 -46.94 -5.83 -19.10
C PRO A 307 -48.22 -5.66 -19.90
N LYS A 308 -49.35 -5.67 -19.22
CA LYS A 308 -50.68 -5.50 -19.87
C LYS A 308 -51.02 -4.04 -20.16
N VAL A 309 -50.52 -3.14 -19.31
CA VAL A 309 -50.71 -1.70 -19.42
C VAL A 309 -49.36 -1.03 -19.58
N THR A 310 -49.22 -0.21 -20.63
CA THR A 310 -47.99 0.56 -20.88
C THR A 310 -48.19 2.02 -20.54
N ILE A 311 -47.09 2.75 -20.33
CA ILE A 311 -47.13 4.19 -20.08
C ILE A 311 -47.79 4.96 -21.23
N SER A 312 -47.68 4.48 -22.46
CA SER A 312 -48.34 5.07 -23.60
C SER A 312 -49.86 4.91 -23.54
N GLN A 313 -50.37 3.87 -22.88
CA GLN A 313 -51.81 3.66 -22.68
C GLN A 313 -52.38 4.54 -21.59
N ILE A 314 -51.62 4.75 -20.48
CA ILE A 314 -52.02 5.66 -19.41
C ILE A 314 -51.65 7.11 -19.70
N GLY A 315 -50.71 7.35 -20.64
CA GLY A 315 -50.19 8.69 -20.96
C GLY A 315 -51.29 9.64 -21.43
N SER A 316 -52.29 9.16 -22.17
CA SER A 316 -53.45 9.96 -22.58
C SER A 316 -54.34 10.39 -21.41
N GLU A 317 -54.30 9.66 -20.29
CA GLU A 317 -55.06 9.99 -19.08
C GLU A 317 -54.23 10.84 -18.08
N ALA A 318 -52.95 10.54 -17.97
CA ALA A 318 -52.03 11.23 -17.04
C ALA A 318 -51.40 12.49 -17.68
N PHE A 319 -51.08 12.42 -18.98
CA PHE A 319 -50.45 13.50 -19.75
C PHE A 319 -51.17 13.66 -21.08
N PRO A 320 -52.39 14.30 -21.09
CA PRO A 320 -53.23 14.38 -22.27
C PRO A 320 -52.66 15.32 -23.33
N ASP A 321 -51.79 16.24 -22.95
CA ASP A 321 -51.31 17.31 -23.80
C ASP A 321 -49.90 17.04 -24.31
N GLN A 322 -49.71 17.07 -25.64
CA GLN A 322 -48.38 17.08 -26.24
C GLN A 322 -47.84 18.51 -26.27
N LEU A 323 -46.85 18.84 -25.42
CA LEU A 323 -46.30 20.17 -25.31
C LEU A 323 -45.42 20.51 -26.52
N ALA A 324 -44.60 19.59 -26.98
CA ALA A 324 -43.74 19.82 -28.14
C ALA A 324 -43.31 18.52 -28.82
N THR A 325 -42.84 18.66 -30.06
CA THR A 325 -42.20 17.56 -30.80
C THR A 325 -41.05 18.12 -31.64
N PHE A 326 -39.97 17.35 -31.76
CA PHE A 326 -38.86 17.66 -32.64
C PHE A 326 -38.29 16.36 -33.21
N THR A 327 -37.87 16.38 -34.48
CA THR A 327 -37.41 15.18 -35.18
C THR A 327 -36.09 15.45 -35.89
N THR A 328 -35.17 14.54 -35.78
CA THR A 328 -33.95 14.50 -36.58
C THR A 328 -33.84 13.17 -37.33
N ARG A 329 -33.08 13.17 -38.43
CA ARG A 329 -32.84 11.97 -39.23
C ARG A 329 -31.42 11.51 -39.09
N PHE A 330 -31.18 10.20 -39.21
CA PHE A 330 -29.86 9.59 -39.19
C PHE A 330 -29.82 8.44 -40.21
N ASP A 331 -28.58 8.02 -40.55
CA ASP A 331 -28.36 6.90 -41.46
C ASP A 331 -28.44 5.58 -40.67
N VAL A 332 -29.42 4.78 -41.02
CA VAL A 332 -29.67 3.47 -40.39
C VAL A 332 -28.68 2.38 -40.83
N SER A 333 -27.89 2.64 -41.90
CA SER A 333 -26.87 1.68 -42.34
C SER A 333 -25.69 1.54 -41.35
N ASP A 334 -25.46 2.54 -40.51
CA ASP A 334 -24.53 2.45 -39.37
C ASP A 334 -25.24 1.76 -38.19
N VAL A 335 -25.13 0.45 -38.18
CA VAL A 335 -25.82 -0.44 -37.19
C VAL A 335 -25.40 -0.15 -35.77
N ASP A 336 -24.11 0.02 -35.51
CA ASP A 336 -23.56 0.27 -34.17
C ASP A 336 -24.02 1.61 -33.63
N ARG A 337 -23.97 2.66 -34.48
CA ARG A 337 -24.48 3.96 -34.12
C ARG A 337 -26.01 3.92 -33.90
N SER A 338 -26.75 3.21 -34.74
CA SER A 338 -28.17 3.01 -34.59
C SER A 338 -28.54 2.34 -33.27
N THR A 339 -27.76 1.34 -32.86
CA THR A 339 -27.89 0.69 -31.56
C THR A 339 -27.68 1.69 -30.41
N ASN A 340 -26.64 2.51 -30.47
CA ASN A 340 -26.38 3.54 -29.46
C ASN A 340 -27.53 4.55 -29.34
N LEU A 341 -28.08 4.99 -30.47
CA LEU A 341 -29.24 5.89 -30.50
C LEU A 341 -30.46 5.22 -29.87
N LYS A 342 -30.74 3.95 -30.22
CA LYS A 342 -31.87 3.17 -29.66
C LYS A 342 -31.73 3.07 -28.11
N ILE A 343 -30.58 2.70 -27.61
CA ILE A 343 -30.32 2.61 -26.15
C ILE A 343 -30.54 3.97 -25.47
N ALA A 344 -30.02 5.07 -26.04
CA ALA A 344 -30.20 6.40 -25.48
C ALA A 344 -31.71 6.80 -25.46
N CYS A 345 -32.44 6.54 -26.53
CA CYS A 345 -33.87 6.76 -26.58
C CYS A 345 -34.64 5.96 -25.54
N GLN A 346 -34.32 4.67 -25.39
CA GLN A 346 -34.96 3.80 -24.41
C GLN A 346 -34.74 4.30 -22.98
N LYS A 347 -33.51 4.76 -22.64
CA LYS A 347 -33.18 5.25 -21.30
C LYS A 347 -33.84 6.58 -20.91
N ILE A 348 -34.24 7.41 -21.90
CA ILE A 348 -34.96 8.67 -21.64
C ILE A 348 -36.48 8.55 -21.81
N ASN A 349 -36.90 7.54 -22.54
CA ASN A 349 -38.35 7.33 -22.78
C ASN A 349 -39.08 7.05 -21.47
N GLY A 350 -40.30 7.59 -21.34
CA GLY A 350 -41.12 7.39 -20.14
C GLY A 350 -40.63 8.12 -18.88
N LYS A 351 -39.56 8.90 -18.95
CA LYS A 351 -39.12 9.70 -17.79
C LYS A 351 -40.14 10.79 -17.50
N VAL A 352 -40.67 10.80 -16.31
CA VAL A 352 -41.60 11.83 -15.81
C VAL A 352 -40.77 12.82 -14.98
N ILE A 353 -41.04 14.10 -15.21
CA ILE A 353 -40.45 15.22 -14.50
C ILE A 353 -41.57 15.93 -13.78
N LEU A 354 -41.54 16.00 -12.47
CA LEU A 354 -42.51 16.74 -11.67
C LEU A 354 -42.12 18.22 -11.59
N SER A 355 -43.09 19.05 -11.18
CA SER A 355 -42.86 20.49 -11.01
C SER A 355 -41.70 20.73 -10.03
N GLY A 356 -40.67 21.48 -10.44
CA GLY A 356 -39.46 21.75 -9.67
C GLY A 356 -38.31 20.72 -9.85
N ASP A 357 -38.57 19.62 -10.52
CA ASP A 357 -37.55 18.61 -10.81
C ASP A 357 -36.61 19.04 -11.92
N THR A 358 -35.37 18.53 -11.89
CA THR A 358 -34.41 18.74 -12.97
C THR A 358 -34.09 17.42 -13.65
N PHE A 359 -34.32 17.32 -14.94
CA PHE A 359 -33.90 16.19 -15.76
C PHE A 359 -32.44 16.34 -16.20
N SER A 360 -31.65 15.32 -16.00
CA SER A 360 -30.25 15.27 -16.49
C SER A 360 -30.10 14.15 -17.52
N TYR A 361 -29.81 14.52 -18.75
CA TYR A 361 -29.55 13.56 -19.84
C TYR A 361 -28.44 12.59 -19.51
N ASN A 362 -27.32 13.10 -18.95
CA ASN A 362 -26.18 12.25 -18.55
C ASN A 362 -26.53 11.26 -17.43
N LYS A 363 -27.29 11.69 -16.42
CA LYS A 363 -27.78 10.79 -15.36
C LYS A 363 -28.74 9.75 -15.90
N ALA A 364 -29.62 10.13 -16.82
CA ALA A 364 -30.58 9.20 -17.43
C ALA A 364 -29.88 8.11 -18.26
N LEU A 365 -28.82 8.45 -18.99
CA LEU A 365 -28.07 7.47 -19.78
C LEU A 365 -27.17 6.57 -18.91
N GLY A 366 -26.65 7.08 -17.79
CA GLY A 366 -25.66 6.37 -16.98
C GLY A 366 -24.32 6.19 -17.69
N ALA A 367 -23.55 5.18 -17.23
CA ALA A 367 -22.27 4.85 -17.85
C ALA A 367 -22.44 4.32 -19.27
N ARG A 368 -21.56 4.75 -20.18
CA ARG A 368 -21.56 4.37 -21.59
C ARG A 368 -20.48 3.33 -21.80
N THR A 369 -20.80 2.09 -21.49
CA THR A 369 -19.86 0.96 -21.55
C THR A 369 -20.37 -0.11 -22.51
N ALA A 370 -19.50 -1.00 -22.94
CA ALA A 370 -19.88 -2.18 -23.70
C ALA A 370 -20.83 -3.09 -22.90
N ALA A 371 -20.62 -3.22 -21.59
CA ALA A 371 -21.50 -3.96 -20.68
C ALA A 371 -22.93 -3.37 -20.61
N ALA A 372 -23.08 -2.07 -20.82
CA ALA A 372 -24.39 -1.41 -20.96
C ALA A 372 -24.98 -1.50 -22.37
N GLY A 373 -24.41 -2.32 -23.24
CA GLY A 373 -24.86 -2.57 -24.61
C GLY A 373 -24.39 -1.53 -25.65
N TYR A 374 -23.64 -0.49 -25.25
CA TYR A 374 -23.15 0.50 -26.18
C TYR A 374 -22.06 -0.09 -27.09
N LYS A 375 -22.14 0.27 -28.37
CA LYS A 375 -21.20 -0.14 -29.42
C LYS A 375 -20.23 1.00 -29.77
N ASN A 376 -19.17 0.67 -30.48
CA ASN A 376 -18.26 1.67 -31.02
C ASN A 376 -18.97 2.51 -32.10
N GLY A 377 -18.65 3.79 -32.13
CA GLY A 377 -19.15 4.72 -33.12
C GLY A 377 -18.24 5.95 -33.16
N LYS A 378 -18.46 6.85 -34.09
CA LYS A 378 -17.67 8.07 -34.21
C LYS A 378 -17.94 9.02 -33.05
N ILE A 379 -16.86 9.37 -32.32
CA ILE A 379 -16.87 10.36 -31.24
C ILE A 379 -15.86 11.47 -31.54
N TYR A 380 -16.02 12.62 -30.91
CA TYR A 380 -15.05 13.71 -30.95
C TYR A 380 -14.21 13.67 -29.69
N SER A 381 -12.90 13.53 -29.86
CA SER A 381 -11.93 13.53 -28.75
C SER A 381 -10.66 14.24 -29.18
N GLY A 382 -10.15 15.16 -28.36
CA GLY A 382 -8.92 15.90 -28.64
C GLY A 382 -8.91 16.66 -29.97
N GLY A 383 -10.08 17.12 -30.43
CA GLY A 383 -10.20 17.82 -31.71
C GLY A 383 -10.23 16.92 -32.95
N GLN A 384 -10.32 15.62 -32.79
CA GLN A 384 -10.37 14.64 -33.88
C GLN A 384 -11.62 13.77 -33.80
N VAL A 385 -11.99 13.19 -34.94
CA VAL A 385 -13.03 12.17 -35.03
C VAL A 385 -12.36 10.80 -34.88
N VAL A 386 -12.67 10.12 -33.78
CA VAL A 386 -12.12 8.78 -33.48
C VAL A 386 -13.26 7.81 -33.20
N ASP A 387 -12.96 6.51 -33.22
CA ASP A 387 -13.91 5.49 -32.78
C ASP A 387 -13.91 5.42 -31.25
N GLY A 388 -15.11 5.32 -30.67
CA GLY A 388 -15.30 5.21 -29.22
C GLY A 388 -16.69 4.73 -28.86
N ILE A 389 -16.81 4.14 -27.66
CA ILE A 389 -18.06 3.56 -27.18
C ILE A 389 -19.13 4.65 -27.01
N GLY A 390 -20.34 4.39 -27.50
CA GLY A 390 -21.49 5.29 -27.39
C GLY A 390 -21.49 6.43 -28.42
N GLY A 391 -20.74 6.32 -29.52
CA GLY A 391 -20.76 7.29 -30.60
C GLY A 391 -22.17 7.52 -31.15
N GLY A 392 -22.50 8.80 -31.40
CA GLY A 392 -23.80 9.22 -32.00
C GLY A 392 -24.86 9.73 -31.02
N ILE A 393 -24.79 9.39 -29.72
CA ILE A 393 -25.84 9.75 -28.72
C ILE A 393 -26.02 11.26 -28.52
N CYS A 394 -25.05 12.09 -28.90
CA CYS A 394 -25.20 13.54 -28.89
C CYS A 394 -26.34 14.02 -29.81
N GLN A 395 -26.66 13.26 -30.86
CA GLN A 395 -27.82 13.58 -31.71
C GLN A 395 -29.14 13.49 -30.92
N ILE A 396 -29.28 12.48 -30.04
CA ILE A 396 -30.47 12.33 -29.19
C ILE A 396 -30.58 13.51 -28.22
N SER A 397 -29.44 13.94 -27.58
CA SER A 397 -29.47 15.11 -26.72
C SER A 397 -29.86 16.39 -27.46
N SER A 398 -29.40 16.57 -28.70
CA SER A 398 -29.75 17.73 -29.52
C SER A 398 -31.22 17.71 -29.94
N THR A 399 -31.76 16.53 -30.27
CA THR A 399 -33.18 16.36 -30.61
C THR A 399 -34.05 16.66 -29.38
N LEU A 400 -33.71 16.11 -28.23
CA LEU A 400 -34.40 16.36 -26.97
C LEU A 400 -34.33 17.86 -26.59
N TYR A 401 -33.15 18.47 -26.68
CA TYR A 401 -32.94 19.88 -26.37
C TYR A 401 -33.88 20.79 -27.18
N ASN A 402 -34.02 20.55 -28.48
CA ASN A 402 -34.94 21.32 -29.30
C ASN A 402 -36.43 21.10 -28.93
N SER A 403 -36.81 19.88 -28.56
CA SER A 403 -38.14 19.61 -28.04
C SER A 403 -38.42 20.36 -26.74
N VAL A 404 -37.44 20.37 -25.82
CA VAL A 404 -37.53 21.07 -24.53
C VAL A 404 -37.63 22.58 -24.70
N LEU A 405 -36.88 23.17 -25.63
CA LEU A 405 -37.00 24.59 -25.99
C LEU A 405 -38.41 24.93 -26.56
N LEU A 406 -38.94 24.09 -27.43
CA LEU A 406 -40.28 24.28 -27.99
C LEU A 406 -41.37 24.09 -26.95
N ALA A 407 -41.12 23.35 -25.89
CA ALA A 407 -42.02 23.16 -24.75
C ALA A 407 -41.91 24.29 -23.71
N ASP A 408 -41.09 25.32 -23.94
CA ASP A 408 -40.84 26.45 -23.02
C ASP A 408 -40.39 26.00 -21.63
N LEU A 409 -39.57 24.92 -21.55
CA LEU A 409 -39.00 24.44 -20.32
C LEU A 409 -37.63 25.09 -20.07
N GLU A 410 -37.32 25.35 -18.81
CA GLU A 410 -36.05 25.97 -18.41
C GLU A 410 -34.85 25.08 -18.72
N ILE A 411 -33.81 25.65 -19.33
CA ILE A 411 -32.52 25.00 -19.58
C ILE A 411 -31.55 25.36 -18.46
N VAL A 412 -31.33 24.43 -17.53
CA VAL A 412 -30.46 24.63 -16.37
C VAL A 412 -28.97 24.64 -16.76
N GLU A 413 -28.56 23.69 -17.61
CA GLU A 413 -27.17 23.58 -18.09
C GLU A 413 -27.13 23.06 -19.52
N ARG A 414 -26.27 23.64 -20.33
CA ARG A 414 -26.01 23.21 -21.70
C ARG A 414 -24.57 23.39 -22.09
N ARG A 415 -24.01 22.40 -22.77
CA ARG A 415 -22.72 22.51 -23.46
C ARG A 415 -22.89 22.19 -24.93
N ASN A 416 -22.42 23.08 -25.79
CA ASN A 416 -22.44 22.83 -27.23
C ASN A 416 -21.34 21.86 -27.65
N HIS A 417 -21.51 21.27 -28.83
CA HIS A 417 -20.46 20.51 -29.50
C HIS A 417 -19.28 21.44 -29.86
N GLN A 418 -18.06 20.96 -29.79
CA GLN A 418 -16.86 21.73 -30.18
C GLN A 418 -16.75 21.89 -31.72
N PHE A 419 -17.43 21.02 -32.46
CA PHE A 419 -17.47 21.05 -33.90
C PHE A 419 -18.95 21.10 -34.39
N VAL A 420 -19.19 21.94 -35.33
CA VAL A 420 -20.49 22.08 -36.03
C VAL A 420 -20.40 21.35 -37.34
#